data_003a1f620a0beae86aea7a9c3a0be243
#
_entry.id   003a1f620a0beae86aea7a9c3a0be243
#
_cell.length_a   1.000
_cell.length_b   1.000
_cell.length_c   1.000
_cell.angle_alpha   90.00
_cell.angle_beta   90.00
_cell.angle_gamma   90.00
#
_symmetry.space_group_name_H-M   'P 1'
#
loop_
_entity.id
_entity.type
_entity.pdbx_description
1 polymer ?
#
loop_
_entity_poly.entity_id
_entity_poly.type
_entity_poly.pdbx_seq_one_letter_code
_entity_poly.pdbx_strand_id
1 'polypeptide(L)'
;MSVVGRLLQDDAPRLAPAPRPDIDRLSAAFRKGRRVQIPDFLSDETARRLQHCLAQEIAWQTQSTDGGRRFELFPNQLEAMTDTHRKMLLDIVHRTAEQGFQYFYDGYPIFEAAQEGTLAHPLLRAVHDLVNGEDFLGLMRRLIGRDDIAFADCQATCYRRGHFLTRHDDAVAGKNRIAAYVLNLTPYWRADWGGILEFFEDNRLVGGYVPGFNILNVFAVPTDHAVSYVTPFAGAERHAITGWLRAGAP
;
A
#
# COMPACT_ATOMS: atom_id res chain seq x y z
N MET A 1 0.27 -10.90 -34.45
CA MET A 1 -0.13 -11.25 -33.07
C MET A 1 -0.39 -12.75 -33.03
N SER A 2 0.41 -13.49 -32.26
CA SER A 2 0.34 -14.96 -32.19
C SER A 2 -0.90 -15.39 -31.39
N VAL A 3 -1.55 -16.48 -31.84
CA VAL A 3 -2.72 -17.12 -31.17
C VAL A 3 -2.42 -17.48 -29.71
N VAL A 4 -1.17 -17.74 -29.36
CA VAL A 4 -0.68 -18.02 -27.99
C VAL A 4 -0.79 -16.78 -27.09
N GLY A 5 -0.62 -15.56 -27.61
CA GLY A 5 -0.78 -14.32 -26.82
C GLY A 5 -2.21 -13.98 -26.47
N ARG A 6 -3.20 -14.54 -27.18
CA ARG A 6 -4.63 -14.33 -26.91
C ARG A 6 -5.17 -15.27 -25.83
N LEU A 7 -4.60 -16.47 -25.69
CA LEU A 7 -5.05 -17.47 -24.70
C LEU A 7 -4.58 -17.16 -23.28
N LEU A 8 -3.55 -16.31 -23.11
CA LEU A 8 -3.05 -15.91 -21.78
C LEU A 8 -3.71 -14.62 -21.22
N GLN A 9 -4.48 -13.90 -22.04
CA GLN A 9 -5.17 -12.67 -21.60
C GLN A 9 -6.57 -12.93 -21.02
N ASP A 10 -7.19 -14.09 -21.28
CA ASP A 10 -8.56 -14.41 -20.82
C ASP A 10 -8.63 -15.06 -19.43
N ASP A 11 -7.50 -15.41 -18.80
CA ASP A 11 -7.46 -16.11 -17.50
C ASP A 11 -7.12 -15.23 -16.29
N ALA A 12 -6.94 -13.90 -16.45
CA ALA A 12 -6.76 -13.03 -15.32
C ALA A 12 -8.07 -12.90 -14.52
N PRO A 13 -8.06 -13.18 -13.20
CA PRO A 13 -9.28 -13.11 -12.40
C PRO A 13 -9.79 -11.66 -12.37
N ARG A 14 -11.07 -11.46 -12.74
CA ARG A 14 -11.70 -10.15 -12.57
C ARG A 14 -11.96 -9.91 -11.09
N LEU A 15 -11.34 -8.88 -10.55
CA LEU A 15 -11.56 -8.43 -9.18
C LEU A 15 -12.56 -7.26 -9.18
N ALA A 16 -13.39 -7.18 -8.13
CA ALA A 16 -14.32 -6.08 -7.93
C ALA A 16 -14.48 -5.77 -6.43
N PRO A 17 -14.76 -4.49 -6.06
CA PRO A 17 -15.17 -4.16 -4.71
C PRO A 17 -16.48 -4.87 -4.35
N ALA A 18 -16.65 -5.25 -3.09
CA ALA A 18 -17.93 -5.72 -2.60
C ALA A 18 -18.97 -4.57 -2.64
N PRO A 19 -20.29 -4.86 -2.85
CA PRO A 19 -21.33 -3.85 -2.87
C PRO A 19 -21.34 -2.99 -1.60
N ARG A 20 -21.51 -1.66 -1.75
CA ARG A 20 -21.47 -0.68 -0.66
C ARG A 20 -22.80 0.09 -0.53
N PRO A 21 -23.84 -0.54 0.02
CA PRO A 21 -25.09 0.17 0.27
C PRO A 21 -24.93 1.29 1.32
N ASP A 22 -23.87 1.27 2.12
CA ASP A 22 -23.53 2.24 3.16
C ASP A 22 -22.65 3.41 2.69
N ILE A 23 -22.46 3.59 1.38
CA ILE A 23 -21.52 4.59 0.81
C ILE A 23 -21.81 6.02 1.30
N ASP A 24 -23.05 6.40 1.46
CA ASP A 24 -23.43 7.77 1.92
C ASP A 24 -22.99 8.01 3.38
N ARG A 25 -23.10 6.99 4.24
CA ARG A 25 -22.59 7.02 5.62
C ARG A 25 -21.07 7.12 5.63
N LEU A 26 -20.39 6.34 4.80
CA LEU A 26 -18.92 6.37 4.67
C LEU A 26 -18.44 7.72 4.14
N SER A 27 -19.12 8.29 3.14
CA SER A 27 -18.81 9.61 2.59
C SER A 27 -19.00 10.71 3.65
N ALA A 28 -20.07 10.65 4.45
CA ALA A 28 -20.26 11.58 5.56
C ALA A 28 -19.15 11.49 6.62
N ALA A 29 -18.71 10.26 6.95
CA ALA A 29 -17.60 10.03 7.87
C ALA A 29 -16.27 10.56 7.30
N PHE A 30 -16.00 10.33 6.01
CA PHE A 30 -14.81 10.84 5.32
C PHE A 30 -14.78 12.39 5.31
N ARG A 31 -15.90 13.06 4.98
CA ARG A 31 -15.98 14.52 5.02
C ARG A 31 -15.69 15.10 6.40
N LYS A 32 -16.13 14.43 7.46
CA LYS A 32 -15.92 14.88 8.84
C LYS A 32 -14.47 14.64 9.32
N GLY A 33 -13.94 13.45 9.07
CA GLY A 33 -12.67 12.98 9.65
C GLY A 33 -11.50 12.96 8.68
N ARG A 34 -11.73 13.27 7.39
CA ARG A 34 -10.76 13.18 6.29
C ARG A 34 -10.13 11.79 6.11
N ARG A 35 -10.64 10.79 6.83
CA ARG A 35 -10.21 9.39 6.77
C ARG A 35 -11.35 8.45 7.14
N VAL A 36 -11.31 7.24 6.60
CA VAL A 36 -12.32 6.20 6.84
C VAL A 36 -11.72 4.80 6.71
N GLN A 37 -12.26 3.85 7.46
CA GLN A 37 -12.03 2.41 7.27
C GLN A 37 -13.27 1.77 6.67
N ILE A 38 -13.06 0.92 5.67
CA ILE A 38 -14.10 0.17 4.96
C ILE A 38 -13.80 -1.32 5.15
N PRO A 39 -14.44 -2.01 6.09
CA PRO A 39 -14.26 -3.45 6.27
C PRO A 39 -14.90 -4.22 5.11
N ASP A 40 -14.51 -5.48 4.96
CA ASP A 40 -15.04 -6.41 3.95
C ASP A 40 -15.06 -5.80 2.55
N PHE A 41 -13.90 -5.22 2.15
CA PHE A 41 -13.81 -4.44 0.93
C PHE A 41 -13.91 -5.29 -0.34
N LEU A 42 -13.37 -6.50 -0.32
CA LEU A 42 -13.48 -7.51 -1.37
C LEU A 42 -14.34 -8.68 -0.86
N SER A 43 -14.72 -9.62 -1.74
CA SER A 43 -15.21 -10.91 -1.26
C SER A 43 -14.14 -11.63 -0.44
N ASP A 44 -14.53 -12.42 0.56
CA ASP A 44 -13.59 -13.16 1.42
C ASP A 44 -12.66 -14.07 0.60
N GLU A 45 -13.20 -14.73 -0.42
CA GLU A 45 -12.43 -15.57 -1.36
C GLU A 45 -11.34 -14.76 -2.07
N THR A 46 -11.69 -13.60 -2.64
CA THR A 46 -10.75 -12.71 -3.33
C THR A 46 -9.69 -12.21 -2.37
N ALA A 47 -10.08 -11.76 -1.17
CA ALA A 47 -9.15 -11.27 -0.17
C ALA A 47 -8.15 -12.34 0.28
N ARG A 48 -8.59 -13.60 0.49
CA ARG A 48 -7.71 -14.72 0.84
C ARG A 48 -6.77 -15.09 -0.28
N ARG A 49 -7.24 -15.09 -1.52
CA ARG A 49 -6.40 -15.36 -2.70
C ARG A 49 -5.30 -14.29 -2.85
N LEU A 50 -5.64 -13.01 -2.68
CA LEU A 50 -4.66 -11.92 -2.69
C LEU A 50 -3.67 -12.04 -1.52
N GLN A 51 -4.14 -12.33 -0.32
CA GLN A 51 -3.29 -12.54 0.85
C GLN A 51 -2.29 -13.67 0.61
N HIS A 52 -2.75 -14.80 0.07
CA HIS A 52 -1.87 -15.93 -0.26
C HIS A 52 -0.80 -15.53 -1.28
N CYS A 53 -1.19 -14.84 -2.35
CA CYS A 53 -0.26 -14.31 -3.36
C CYS A 53 0.80 -13.42 -2.72
N LEU A 54 0.40 -12.43 -1.91
CA LEU A 54 1.34 -11.52 -1.23
C LEU A 54 2.27 -12.26 -0.27
N ALA A 55 1.78 -13.29 0.41
CA ALA A 55 2.56 -14.04 1.39
C ALA A 55 3.53 -15.05 0.76
N GLN A 56 3.26 -15.57 -0.45
CA GLN A 56 3.96 -16.74 -0.98
C GLN A 56 4.56 -16.56 -2.38
N GLU A 57 4.04 -15.61 -3.20
CA GLU A 57 4.34 -15.59 -4.63
C GLU A 57 5.11 -14.35 -5.06
N ILE A 58 5.27 -13.33 -4.17
CA ILE A 58 5.90 -12.07 -4.53
C ILE A 58 7.40 -12.07 -4.24
N ALA A 59 8.20 -11.72 -5.25
CA ALA A 59 9.61 -11.42 -5.08
C ALA A 59 9.76 -9.99 -4.55
N TRP A 60 9.75 -9.85 -3.24
CA TRP A 60 9.81 -8.58 -2.54
C TRP A 60 11.16 -7.87 -2.74
N GLN A 61 11.12 -6.56 -2.92
CA GLN A 61 12.29 -5.69 -2.98
C GLN A 61 12.29 -4.81 -1.73
N THR A 62 13.35 -4.88 -0.94
CA THR A 62 13.49 -3.99 0.22
C THR A 62 13.82 -2.57 -0.26
N GLN A 63 13.02 -1.62 0.17
CA GLN A 63 13.09 -0.22 -0.26
C GLN A 63 13.48 0.68 0.91
N SER A 64 14.36 1.66 0.63
CA SER A 64 14.77 2.65 1.61
C SER A 64 15.38 3.88 0.92
N THR A 65 15.83 4.86 1.72
CA THR A 65 16.58 6.01 1.22
C THR A 65 17.91 6.19 1.97
N ASP A 66 18.88 6.81 1.29
CA ASP A 66 20.10 7.34 1.90
C ASP A 66 20.28 8.77 1.43
N GLY A 67 20.22 9.73 2.37
CA GLY A 67 20.31 11.16 2.07
C GLY A 67 19.27 11.65 1.04
N GLY A 68 18.06 11.07 1.02
CA GLY A 68 17.00 11.36 0.04
C GLY A 68 17.13 10.62 -1.29
N ARG A 69 18.20 9.84 -1.49
CA ARG A 69 18.37 8.98 -2.66
C ARG A 69 17.75 7.61 -2.39
N ARG A 70 16.70 7.28 -3.14
CA ARG A 70 16.06 5.95 -3.08
C ARG A 70 17.03 4.84 -3.51
N PHE A 71 17.02 3.74 -2.78
CA PHE A 71 17.67 2.49 -3.19
C PHE A 71 16.75 1.30 -2.95
N GLU A 72 17.00 0.24 -3.69
CA GLU A 72 16.26 -1.02 -3.65
C GLU A 72 17.25 -2.17 -3.52
N LEU A 73 16.92 -3.14 -2.68
CA LEU A 73 17.69 -4.36 -2.51
C LEU A 73 16.82 -5.56 -2.89
N PHE A 74 17.30 -6.31 -3.84
CA PHE A 74 16.67 -7.55 -4.28
C PHE A 74 16.95 -8.70 -3.32
N PRO A 75 16.10 -9.75 -3.27
CA PRO A 75 16.27 -10.87 -2.35
C PRO A 75 17.67 -11.48 -2.36
N ASN A 76 18.24 -11.72 -3.54
CA ASN A 76 19.59 -12.28 -3.71
C ASN A 76 20.69 -11.39 -3.11
N GLN A 77 20.52 -10.06 -3.14
CA GLN A 77 21.47 -9.12 -2.54
C GLN A 77 21.37 -9.16 -1.00
N LEU A 78 20.16 -9.26 -0.46
CA LEU A 78 19.93 -9.39 0.98
C LEU A 78 20.47 -10.73 1.52
N GLU A 79 20.27 -11.82 0.78
CA GLU A 79 20.78 -13.14 1.12
C GLU A 79 22.32 -13.18 1.13
N ALA A 80 22.95 -12.48 0.19
CA ALA A 80 24.41 -12.39 0.10
C ALA A 80 25.04 -11.48 1.17
N MET A 81 24.26 -10.69 1.92
CA MET A 81 24.79 -9.82 2.98
C MET A 81 25.27 -10.62 4.19
N THR A 82 26.46 -10.31 4.67
CA THR A 82 26.94 -10.73 5.97
C THR A 82 26.17 -10.03 7.10
N ASP A 83 26.19 -10.57 8.31
CA ASP A 83 25.57 -9.93 9.48
C ASP A 83 26.15 -8.52 9.73
N THR A 84 27.44 -8.32 9.48
CA THR A 84 28.08 -7.01 9.57
C THR A 84 27.48 -6.03 8.58
N HIS A 85 27.29 -6.43 7.33
CA HIS A 85 26.68 -5.57 6.30
C HIS A 85 25.23 -5.27 6.60
N ARG A 86 24.46 -6.25 7.10
CA ARG A 86 23.06 -6.03 7.55
C ARG A 86 22.98 -5.01 8.69
N LYS A 87 23.88 -5.14 9.68
CA LYS A 87 23.97 -4.17 10.77
C LYS A 87 24.30 -2.76 10.28
N MET A 88 25.30 -2.62 9.41
CA MET A 88 25.66 -1.34 8.81
C MET A 88 24.50 -0.71 8.03
N LEU A 89 23.75 -1.49 7.27
CA LEU A 89 22.55 -1.04 6.55
C LEU A 89 21.51 -0.48 7.53
N LEU A 90 21.19 -1.23 8.60
CA LEU A 90 20.22 -0.80 9.61
C LEU A 90 20.70 0.47 10.36
N ASP A 91 22.00 0.57 10.65
CA ASP A 91 22.59 1.76 11.29
C ASP A 91 22.45 3.01 10.39
N ILE A 92 22.60 2.86 9.07
CA ILE A 92 22.36 3.94 8.08
C ILE A 92 20.87 4.30 8.06
N VAL A 93 20.00 3.31 7.92
CA VAL A 93 18.54 3.52 7.87
C VAL A 93 18.03 4.24 9.12
N HIS A 94 18.45 3.81 10.31
CA HIS A 94 18.02 4.43 11.57
C HIS A 94 18.59 5.85 11.75
N ARG A 95 19.85 6.09 11.36
CA ARG A 95 20.45 7.42 11.40
C ARG A 95 19.73 8.40 10.45
N THR A 96 19.35 7.94 9.26
CA THR A 96 18.56 8.77 8.35
C THR A 96 17.17 9.05 8.92
N ALA A 97 16.54 8.06 9.57
CA ALA A 97 15.25 8.24 10.24
C ALA A 97 15.30 9.25 11.40
N GLU A 98 16.40 9.32 12.14
CA GLU A 98 16.64 10.34 13.19
C GLU A 98 16.67 11.76 12.62
N GLN A 99 17.17 11.92 11.39
CA GLN A 99 17.36 13.22 10.76
C GLN A 99 16.15 13.72 9.97
N GLY A 100 15.23 12.83 9.58
CA GLY A 100 14.06 13.23 8.79
C GLY A 100 13.26 12.09 8.19
N PHE A 101 12.73 12.36 6.99
CA PHE A 101 11.91 11.38 6.27
C PHE A 101 12.72 10.14 5.88
N GLN A 102 12.23 8.99 6.31
CA GLN A 102 12.83 7.70 6.01
C GLN A 102 11.79 6.60 5.96
N TYR A 103 12.04 5.59 5.15
CA TYR A 103 11.27 4.36 5.12
C TYR A 103 12.20 3.14 4.98
N PHE A 104 11.73 2.04 5.52
CA PHE A 104 12.36 0.74 5.36
C PHE A 104 11.26 -0.31 5.36
N TYR A 105 10.92 -0.83 4.19
CA TYR A 105 9.89 -1.85 3.99
C TYR A 105 10.11 -2.59 2.68
N ASP A 106 9.42 -3.71 2.48
CA ASP A 106 9.45 -4.43 1.22
C ASP A 106 8.28 -3.99 0.34
N GLY A 107 8.57 -3.73 -0.94
CA GLY A 107 7.60 -3.29 -1.94
C GLY A 107 7.67 -4.09 -3.23
N TYR A 108 6.57 -4.05 -3.99
CA TYR A 108 6.50 -4.47 -5.38
C TYR A 108 5.72 -3.39 -6.17
N PRO A 109 6.35 -2.71 -7.15
CA PRO A 109 5.78 -1.55 -7.84
C PRO A 109 4.80 -1.99 -8.94
N ILE A 110 3.55 -2.29 -8.59
CA ILE A 110 2.55 -2.83 -9.53
C ILE A 110 2.26 -1.85 -10.65
N PHE A 111 2.06 -0.56 -10.32
CA PHE A 111 1.70 0.47 -11.29
C PHE A 111 2.83 0.70 -12.31
N GLU A 112 4.05 0.91 -11.84
CA GLU A 112 5.22 1.12 -12.68
C GLU A 112 5.47 -0.10 -13.57
N ALA A 113 5.41 -1.32 -13.02
CA ALA A 113 5.56 -2.55 -13.78
C ALA A 113 4.46 -2.72 -14.85
N ALA A 114 3.23 -2.24 -14.60
CA ALA A 114 2.16 -2.24 -15.59
C ALA A 114 2.45 -1.25 -16.72
N GLN A 115 2.90 -0.02 -16.41
CA GLN A 115 3.26 1.01 -17.39
C GLN A 115 4.43 0.58 -18.27
N GLU A 116 5.41 -0.11 -17.71
CA GLU A 116 6.59 -0.64 -18.42
C GLU A 116 6.30 -1.94 -19.20
N GLY A 117 5.11 -2.53 -19.03
CA GLY A 117 4.74 -3.81 -19.64
C GLY A 117 5.47 -5.03 -19.04
N THR A 118 6.08 -4.87 -17.87
CA THR A 118 6.85 -5.91 -17.15
C THR A 118 6.03 -6.65 -16.10
N LEU A 119 4.79 -6.24 -15.83
CA LEU A 119 3.89 -6.86 -14.86
C LEU A 119 3.42 -8.24 -15.35
N ALA A 120 4.15 -9.28 -14.97
CA ALA A 120 3.90 -10.65 -15.43
C ALA A 120 2.87 -11.39 -14.57
N HIS A 121 2.75 -11.06 -13.26
CA HIS A 121 1.91 -11.81 -12.33
C HIS A 121 0.41 -11.55 -12.58
N PRO A 122 -0.42 -12.57 -12.94
CA PRO A 122 -1.81 -12.34 -13.35
C PRO A 122 -2.69 -11.69 -12.26
N LEU A 123 -2.50 -12.09 -11.00
CA LEU A 123 -3.28 -11.54 -9.89
C LEU A 123 -2.90 -10.08 -9.56
N LEU A 124 -1.62 -9.71 -9.69
CA LEU A 124 -1.20 -8.31 -9.52
C LEU A 124 -1.69 -7.44 -10.70
N ARG A 125 -1.77 -8.00 -11.91
CA ARG A 125 -2.42 -7.33 -13.04
C ARG A 125 -3.90 -7.09 -12.75
N ALA A 126 -4.60 -8.09 -12.21
CA ALA A 126 -6.00 -7.95 -11.80
C ALA A 126 -6.17 -6.90 -10.68
N VAL A 127 -5.19 -6.73 -9.79
CA VAL A 127 -5.17 -5.61 -8.80
C VAL A 127 -5.04 -4.26 -9.49
N HIS A 128 -4.11 -4.12 -10.45
CA HIS A 128 -3.98 -2.90 -11.25
C HIS A 128 -5.30 -2.54 -11.95
N ASP A 129 -5.96 -3.53 -12.56
CA ASP A 129 -7.21 -3.35 -13.28
C ASP A 129 -8.38 -3.05 -12.32
N LEU A 130 -8.40 -3.67 -11.13
CA LEU A 130 -9.36 -3.35 -10.07
C LEU A 130 -9.32 -1.87 -9.69
N VAL A 131 -8.13 -1.36 -9.31
CA VAL A 131 -8.00 0.01 -8.78
C VAL A 131 -8.16 1.08 -9.85
N ASN A 132 -8.03 0.72 -11.14
CA ASN A 132 -8.26 1.60 -12.28
C ASN A 132 -9.60 1.32 -13.00
N GLY A 133 -10.38 0.35 -12.52
CA GLY A 133 -11.73 0.08 -13.01
C GLY A 133 -12.76 1.08 -12.48
N GLU A 134 -13.83 1.30 -13.27
CA GLU A 134 -14.88 2.27 -12.91
C GLU A 134 -15.61 1.91 -11.61
N ASP A 135 -15.73 0.61 -11.28
CA ASP A 135 -16.33 0.18 -10.01
C ASP A 135 -15.56 0.72 -8.80
N PHE A 136 -14.23 0.73 -8.85
CA PHE A 136 -13.39 1.29 -7.79
C PHE A 136 -13.31 2.81 -7.85
N LEU A 137 -12.99 3.39 -9.02
CA LEU A 137 -12.84 4.84 -9.17
C LEU A 137 -14.16 5.58 -8.92
N GLY A 138 -15.29 5.05 -9.42
CA GLY A 138 -16.61 5.61 -9.15
C GLY A 138 -16.99 5.54 -7.68
N LEU A 139 -16.67 4.43 -6.98
CA LEU A 139 -16.83 4.31 -5.53
C LEU A 139 -15.99 5.37 -4.78
N MET A 140 -14.74 5.58 -5.18
CA MET A 140 -13.83 6.55 -4.56
C MET A 140 -14.28 8.00 -4.83
N ARG A 141 -14.77 8.32 -6.04
CA ARG A 141 -15.36 9.64 -6.35
C ARG A 141 -16.54 9.94 -5.42
N ARG A 142 -17.46 9.00 -5.26
CA ARG A 142 -18.61 9.15 -4.34
C ARG A 142 -18.18 9.26 -2.89
N LEU A 143 -17.23 8.44 -2.44
CA LEU A 143 -16.72 8.44 -1.07
C LEU A 143 -16.10 9.77 -0.68
N ILE A 144 -15.26 10.31 -1.56
CA ILE A 144 -14.43 11.51 -1.31
C ILE A 144 -15.17 12.79 -1.70
N GLY A 145 -16.12 12.70 -2.65
CA GLY A 145 -16.82 13.86 -3.22
C GLY A 145 -15.94 14.62 -4.22
N ARG A 146 -15.15 13.91 -5.04
CA ARG A 146 -14.23 14.46 -6.03
C ARG A 146 -14.37 13.69 -7.35
N ASP A 147 -14.99 14.32 -8.35
CA ASP A 147 -15.25 13.71 -9.67
C ASP A 147 -14.00 13.68 -10.57
N ASP A 148 -12.99 14.47 -10.24
CA ASP A 148 -11.73 14.57 -10.98
C ASP A 148 -10.69 13.49 -10.67
N ILE A 149 -11.03 12.51 -9.84
CA ILE A 149 -10.22 11.29 -9.65
C ILE A 149 -10.20 10.53 -10.97
N ALA A 150 -9.03 10.50 -11.64
CA ALA A 150 -8.89 9.94 -12.98
C ALA A 150 -8.28 8.53 -12.97
N PHE A 151 -7.34 8.26 -12.07
CA PHE A 151 -6.68 6.96 -11.94
C PHE A 151 -6.14 6.73 -10.53
N ALA A 152 -5.70 5.51 -10.27
CA ALA A 152 -4.99 5.13 -9.07
C ALA A 152 -3.64 4.49 -9.42
N ASP A 153 -2.55 4.94 -8.81
CA ASP A 153 -1.35 4.13 -8.77
C ASP A 153 -1.46 3.07 -7.67
N CYS A 154 -0.63 2.03 -7.73
CA CYS A 154 -0.66 0.96 -6.76
C CYS A 154 0.69 0.24 -6.62
N GLN A 155 0.96 -0.18 -5.40
CA GLN A 155 2.06 -1.08 -5.06
C GLN A 155 1.61 -2.11 -4.02
N ALA A 156 2.22 -3.29 -4.03
CA ALA A 156 2.12 -4.19 -2.90
C ALA A 156 3.20 -3.83 -1.87
N THR A 157 2.87 -3.93 -0.59
CA THR A 157 3.79 -3.65 0.52
C THR A 157 3.78 -4.77 1.55
N CYS A 158 4.97 -5.07 2.08
CA CYS A 158 5.16 -6.00 3.19
C CYS A 158 6.00 -5.32 4.27
N TYR A 159 5.47 -5.27 5.50
CA TYR A 159 6.21 -4.78 6.66
C TYR A 159 6.55 -5.95 7.57
N ARG A 160 7.86 -6.17 7.75
CA ARG A 160 8.47 -7.17 8.62
C ARG A 160 9.05 -6.52 9.88
N ARG A 161 9.56 -7.34 10.80
CA ARG A 161 10.30 -6.87 11.99
C ARG A 161 11.38 -5.87 11.58
N GLY A 162 11.38 -4.70 12.22
CA GLY A 162 12.31 -3.62 11.91
C GLY A 162 11.86 -2.68 10.79
N HIS A 163 10.77 -2.97 10.09
CA HIS A 163 10.23 -2.12 9.04
C HIS A 163 9.39 -0.97 9.59
N PHE A 164 9.42 0.17 8.91
CA PHE A 164 8.70 1.38 9.28
C PHE A 164 8.60 2.37 8.13
N LEU A 165 7.81 3.41 8.31
CA LEU A 165 7.76 4.60 7.46
C LEU A 165 7.55 5.80 8.37
N THR A 166 8.51 6.74 8.41
CA THR A 166 8.43 7.91 9.27
C THR A 166 7.35 8.88 8.80
N ARG A 167 7.01 9.85 9.64
CA ARG A 167 5.97 10.85 9.38
C ARG A 167 6.22 11.62 8.09
N HIS A 168 5.16 11.74 7.28
CA HIS A 168 5.11 12.49 6.01
C HIS A 168 3.64 12.80 5.66
N ASP A 169 3.37 13.59 4.62
CA ASP A 169 2.03 14.04 4.27
C ASP A 169 1.55 13.60 2.86
N ASP A 170 2.40 12.89 2.12
CA ASP A 170 2.16 12.45 0.73
C ASP A 170 2.04 13.57 -0.32
N ALA A 171 2.12 14.82 0.07
CA ALA A 171 2.04 15.94 -0.86
C ALA A 171 3.32 16.05 -1.70
N VAL A 172 3.21 15.71 -2.98
CA VAL A 172 4.30 15.82 -3.95
C VAL A 172 3.88 16.71 -5.10
N ALA A 173 4.64 17.79 -5.33
CA ALA A 173 4.37 18.73 -6.42
C ALA A 173 4.29 17.99 -7.78
N GLY A 174 3.25 18.29 -8.57
CA GLY A 174 3.04 17.69 -9.88
C GLY A 174 2.44 16.27 -9.87
N LYS A 175 2.28 15.63 -8.71
CA LYS A 175 1.67 14.28 -8.63
C LYS A 175 0.14 14.30 -8.50
N ASN A 176 -0.48 15.44 -8.20
CA ASN A 176 -1.93 15.63 -8.09
C ASN A 176 -2.65 14.56 -7.25
N ARG A 177 -2.05 14.15 -6.13
CA ARG A 177 -2.61 13.17 -5.21
C ARG A 177 -3.79 13.76 -4.45
N ILE A 178 -4.96 13.12 -4.51
CA ILE A 178 -6.20 13.55 -3.85
C ILE A 178 -6.37 12.84 -2.51
N ALA A 179 -6.13 11.53 -2.51
CA ALA A 179 -6.20 10.70 -1.34
C ALA A 179 -5.25 9.51 -1.47
N ALA A 180 -4.84 8.96 -0.33
CA ALA A 180 -4.15 7.68 -0.26
C ALA A 180 -5.12 6.58 0.16
N TYR A 181 -4.82 5.35 -0.25
CA TYR A 181 -5.56 4.17 0.16
C TYR A 181 -4.62 3.02 0.56
N VAL A 182 -5.07 2.20 1.51
CA VAL A 182 -4.35 1.03 2.01
C VAL A 182 -5.34 -0.11 2.18
N LEU A 183 -5.34 -1.07 1.26
CA LEU A 183 -6.10 -2.31 1.40
C LEU A 183 -5.27 -3.31 2.21
N ASN A 184 -5.60 -3.44 3.49
CA ASN A 184 -4.92 -4.37 4.39
C ASN A 184 -5.38 -5.81 4.14
N LEU A 185 -4.41 -6.70 4.02
CA LEU A 185 -4.59 -8.14 3.74
C LEU A 185 -3.82 -8.98 4.77
N THR A 186 -3.87 -8.57 6.04
CA THR A 186 -3.16 -9.21 7.15
C THR A 186 -4.16 -9.96 8.04
N PRO A 187 -4.24 -11.30 7.98
CA PRO A 187 -5.28 -12.07 8.65
C PRO A 187 -5.28 -11.98 10.17
N TYR A 188 -4.09 -11.83 10.76
CA TYR A 188 -3.93 -11.68 12.19
C TYR A 188 -2.81 -10.68 12.52
N TRP A 189 -3.10 -9.73 13.39
CA TRP A 189 -2.15 -8.73 13.87
C TRP A 189 -2.48 -8.30 15.29
N ARG A 190 -1.47 -8.03 16.10
CA ARG A 190 -1.63 -7.45 17.42
C ARG A 190 -1.17 -5.99 17.40
N ALA A 191 -1.90 -5.11 18.08
CA ALA A 191 -1.58 -3.68 18.11
C ALA A 191 -0.18 -3.41 18.71
N ASP A 192 0.26 -4.21 19.68
CA ASP A 192 1.58 -4.10 20.30
C ASP A 192 2.76 -4.57 19.41
N TRP A 193 2.47 -5.11 18.22
CA TRP A 193 3.48 -5.41 17.21
C TRP A 193 3.91 -4.20 16.38
N GLY A 194 3.25 -3.04 16.56
CA GLY A 194 3.50 -1.87 15.73
C GLY A 194 2.94 -2.02 14.32
N GLY A 195 3.58 -1.44 13.30
CA GLY A 195 3.08 -1.45 11.94
C GLY A 195 1.73 -0.73 11.77
N ILE A 196 1.35 0.11 12.71
CA ILE A 196 0.09 0.86 12.75
C ILE A 196 0.19 2.03 11.76
N LEU A 197 -0.85 2.24 10.97
CA LEU A 197 -0.99 3.47 10.20
C LEU A 197 -1.44 4.59 11.16
N GLU A 198 -0.51 5.43 11.55
CA GLU A 198 -0.67 6.51 12.53
C GLU A 198 -0.96 7.84 11.84
N PHE A 199 -1.79 8.69 12.48
CA PHE A 199 -2.14 10.03 12.01
C PHE A 199 -1.75 11.08 13.03
N PHE A 200 -1.24 12.22 12.56
CA PHE A 200 -0.73 13.28 13.42
C PHE A 200 -1.37 14.63 13.12
N GLU A 201 -1.54 15.43 14.15
CA GLU A 201 -1.92 16.84 14.09
C GLU A 201 -1.01 17.60 15.08
N ASP A 202 -0.35 18.68 14.64
CA ASP A 202 0.54 19.49 15.49
C ASP A 202 1.53 18.65 16.33
N ASN A 203 2.16 17.67 15.70
CA ASN A 203 3.09 16.71 16.33
C ASN A 203 2.47 15.83 17.43
N ARG A 204 1.14 15.69 17.46
CA ARG A 204 0.42 14.80 18.37
C ARG A 204 -0.17 13.64 17.60
N LEU A 205 -0.04 12.43 18.13
CA LEU A 205 -0.74 11.27 17.62
C LEU A 205 -2.26 11.42 17.92
N VAL A 206 -3.07 11.54 16.86
CA VAL A 206 -4.53 11.74 16.99
C VAL A 206 -5.34 10.50 16.66
N GLY A 207 -4.66 9.40 16.29
CA GLY A 207 -5.29 8.11 16.04
C GLY A 207 -4.44 7.23 15.16
N GLY A 208 -4.89 6.00 14.97
CA GLY A 208 -4.22 5.05 14.09
C GLY A 208 -5.13 3.88 13.72
N TYR A 209 -4.75 3.19 12.65
CA TYR A 209 -5.42 1.99 12.16
C TYR A 209 -4.50 0.79 12.29
N VAL A 210 -4.87 -0.13 13.16
CA VAL A 210 -4.20 -1.42 13.31
C VAL A 210 -4.39 -2.22 12.02
N PRO A 211 -3.34 -2.89 11.50
CA PRO A 211 -3.49 -3.78 10.37
C PRO A 211 -4.59 -4.83 10.59
N GLY A 212 -5.35 -5.11 9.55
CA GLY A 212 -6.44 -6.08 9.59
C GLY A 212 -6.56 -6.84 8.27
N PHE A 213 -7.59 -7.66 8.15
CA PHE A 213 -7.85 -8.43 6.97
C PHE A 213 -9.04 -7.88 6.18
N ASN A 214 -8.86 -7.69 4.87
CA ASN A 214 -9.88 -7.20 3.96
C ASN A 214 -10.47 -5.83 4.36
N ILE A 215 -9.61 -4.93 4.86
CA ILE A 215 -10.00 -3.58 5.28
C ILE A 215 -9.32 -2.56 4.38
N LEU A 216 -10.11 -1.74 3.69
CA LEU A 216 -9.62 -0.60 2.93
C LEU A 216 -9.63 0.65 3.83
N ASN A 217 -8.47 1.23 4.08
CA ASN A 217 -8.31 2.54 4.67
C ASN A 217 -8.20 3.57 3.54
N VAL A 218 -8.90 4.69 3.65
CA VAL A 218 -8.80 5.83 2.72
C VAL A 218 -8.62 7.10 3.54
N PHE A 219 -7.67 7.94 3.18
CA PHE A 219 -7.44 9.24 3.82
C PHE A 219 -7.02 10.30 2.80
N ALA A 220 -7.41 11.54 3.07
CA ALA A 220 -7.14 12.67 2.17
C ALA A 220 -5.65 13.04 2.16
N VAL A 221 -5.14 13.50 1.03
CA VAL A 221 -3.81 14.12 0.89
C VAL A 221 -4.00 15.65 0.80
N PRO A 222 -3.21 16.46 1.52
CA PRO A 222 -2.20 16.06 2.53
C PRO A 222 -2.83 15.62 3.86
N THR A 223 -2.20 14.66 4.52
CA THR A 223 -2.47 14.27 5.91
C THR A 223 -1.19 13.70 6.50
N ASP A 224 -0.72 14.27 7.60
CA ASP A 224 0.45 13.77 8.32
C ASP A 224 0.19 12.35 8.85
N HIS A 225 1.00 11.40 8.41
CA HIS A 225 0.86 10.00 8.81
C HIS A 225 2.21 9.26 8.80
N ALA A 226 2.23 8.10 9.43
CA ALA A 226 3.38 7.20 9.49
C ALA A 226 2.93 5.73 9.50
N VAL A 227 3.85 4.82 9.28
CA VAL A 227 3.69 3.42 9.70
C VAL A 227 4.66 3.17 10.84
N SER A 228 4.14 2.93 12.05
CA SER A 228 4.98 2.73 13.23
C SER A 228 5.91 1.53 13.07
N TYR A 229 7.03 1.55 13.77
CA TYR A 229 8.05 0.52 13.73
C TYR A 229 7.47 -0.85 14.09
N VAL A 230 7.69 -1.86 13.24
CA VAL A 230 7.31 -3.24 13.53
C VAL A 230 8.31 -3.85 14.51
N THR A 231 7.80 -4.27 15.66
CA THR A 231 8.63 -4.74 16.78
C THR A 231 9.36 -6.05 16.47
N PRO A 232 10.52 -6.33 17.13
CA PRO A 232 11.25 -7.58 16.95
C PRO A 232 10.46 -8.83 17.35
N PHE A 233 9.43 -8.68 18.16
CA PHE A 233 8.56 -9.78 18.62
C PHE A 233 7.26 -9.90 17.83
N ALA A 234 7.08 -9.15 16.73
CA ALA A 234 5.95 -9.37 15.84
C ALA A 234 5.95 -10.81 15.30
N GLY A 235 4.82 -11.48 15.39
CA GLY A 235 4.70 -12.91 15.02
C GLY A 235 4.20 -13.15 13.60
N ALA A 236 3.94 -12.07 12.82
CA ALA A 236 3.47 -12.14 11.44
C ALA A 236 4.06 -11.00 10.60
N GLU A 237 3.81 -11.03 9.29
CA GLU A 237 4.12 -9.97 8.34
C GLU A 237 2.83 -9.20 8.00
N ARG A 238 2.96 -7.87 7.85
CA ARG A 238 1.86 -7.00 7.45
C ARG A 238 1.87 -6.85 5.93
N HIS A 239 0.85 -7.36 5.26
CA HIS A 239 0.66 -7.25 3.82
C HIS A 239 -0.46 -6.26 3.48
N ALA A 240 -0.22 -5.42 2.47
CA ALA A 240 -1.23 -4.51 1.94
C ALA A 240 -1.00 -4.20 0.45
N ILE A 241 -2.07 -3.78 -0.23
CA ILE A 241 -2.00 -3.03 -1.49
C ILE A 241 -2.22 -1.56 -1.14
N THR A 242 -1.29 -0.70 -1.55
CA THR A 242 -1.33 0.74 -1.25
C THR A 242 -1.19 1.56 -2.51
N GLY A 243 -1.69 2.79 -2.50
CA GLY A 243 -1.53 3.72 -3.61
C GLY A 243 -2.21 5.05 -3.37
N TRP A 244 -2.22 5.86 -4.41
CA TRP A 244 -2.83 7.19 -4.39
C TRP A 244 -3.88 7.33 -5.48
N LEU A 245 -5.01 7.92 -5.13
CA LEU A 245 -6.02 8.40 -6.06
C LEU A 245 -5.57 9.75 -6.60
N ARG A 246 -5.50 9.89 -7.92
CA ARG A 246 -4.88 11.04 -8.57
C ARG A 246 -5.81 11.70 -9.57
N ALA A 247 -5.68 13.02 -9.68
CA ALA A 247 -6.31 13.79 -10.76
C ALA A 247 -5.38 13.89 -11.99
N GLY A 248 -5.98 14.04 -13.17
CA GLY A 248 -5.25 14.21 -14.43
C GLY A 248 -4.81 12.88 -15.05
N ALA A 249 -3.96 12.96 -16.07
CA ALA A 249 -3.43 11.79 -16.76
C ALA A 249 -2.34 11.10 -15.91
N PRO A 250 -2.16 9.77 -16.06
CA PRO A 250 -1.11 9.00 -15.42
C PRO A 250 0.31 9.41 -15.88
#